data_08963dcee81cc76dfd91be6e22330ed7
#
_entry.id   08963dcee81cc76dfd91be6e22330ed7
#
_cell.length_a   1.000
_cell.length_b   1.000
_cell.length_c   1.000
_cell.angle_alpha   90.00
_cell.angle_beta   90.00
_cell.angle_gamma   90.00
#
_symmetry.space_group_name_H-M   'P 1'
#
loop_
_entity.id
_entity.type
_entity.pdbx_description
1 polymer ?
#
loop_
_entity_poly.entity_id
_entity_poly.type
_entity_poly.pdbx_seq_one_letter_code
_entity_poly.pdbx_strand_id
1 'polypeptide(L)'
;MPLYMYQIAYTPESWAAQLKNPQNRIEVAARPACEAVGGKLVGGWYCFGDYDLVLIVDVPNNESAAAIMMAVAAGGAMKASKTTVLMTGTEGVGAMKKTADVTRTYKPAR
;
A
#
# COMPACT_ATOMS: atom_id res chain seq x y z
N MET A 1 1.46 2.16 14.52
CA MET A 1 2.27 1.98 13.30
C MET A 1 1.59 2.71 12.15
N PRO A 2 2.35 3.23 11.16
CA PRO A 2 1.74 3.93 10.03
C PRO A 2 0.88 3.01 9.16
N LEU A 3 -0.14 3.59 8.56
CA LEU A 3 -1.01 2.89 7.63
C LEU A 3 -0.61 3.24 6.20
N TYR A 4 -0.64 2.23 5.34
CA TYR A 4 -0.37 2.39 3.91
C TYR A 4 -1.47 1.72 3.11
N MET A 5 -1.81 2.33 1.98
CA MET A 5 -2.70 1.72 1.01
C MET A 5 -1.88 1.28 -0.20
N TYR A 6 -1.96 0.01 -0.54
CA TYR A 6 -1.39 -0.53 -1.77
C TYR A 6 -2.50 -0.75 -2.78
N GLN A 7 -2.28 -0.28 -3.99
CA GLN A 7 -3.13 -0.60 -5.14
C GLN A 7 -2.27 -1.33 -6.15
N ILE A 8 -2.70 -2.51 -6.56
CA ILE A 8 -1.88 -3.43 -7.36
C ILE A 8 -2.66 -3.83 -8.60
N ALA A 9 -1.99 -3.80 -9.76
CA ALA A 9 -2.50 -4.37 -11.00
C ALA A 9 -1.62 -5.55 -11.40
N TYR A 10 -2.24 -6.68 -11.70
CA TYR A 10 -1.55 -7.91 -12.09
C TYR A 10 -1.23 -7.94 -13.58
N THR A 11 -0.19 -8.68 -13.94
CA THR A 11 0.11 -8.97 -15.35
C THR A 11 -0.90 -9.94 -15.93
N PRO A 12 -1.06 -9.98 -17.26
CA PRO A 12 -1.90 -11.02 -17.89
C PRO A 12 -1.47 -12.43 -17.53
N GLU A 13 -0.16 -12.67 -17.41
CA GLU A 13 0.40 -13.97 -17.03
C GLU A 13 -0.03 -14.36 -15.62
N SER A 14 -0.01 -13.41 -14.70
CA SER A 14 -0.47 -13.63 -13.34
C SER A 14 -1.96 -13.97 -13.30
N TRP A 15 -2.77 -13.21 -14.04
CA TRP A 15 -4.20 -13.50 -14.13
C TRP A 15 -4.47 -14.90 -14.67
N ALA A 16 -3.75 -15.29 -15.74
CA ALA A 16 -3.92 -16.62 -16.32
C ALA A 16 -3.61 -17.72 -15.29
N ALA A 17 -2.54 -17.54 -14.50
CA ALA A 17 -2.17 -18.49 -13.46
C ALA A 17 -3.21 -18.53 -12.33
N GLN A 18 -3.70 -17.37 -11.90
CA GLN A 18 -4.70 -17.26 -10.84
C GLN A 18 -6.02 -17.92 -11.24
N LEU A 19 -6.41 -17.78 -12.50
CA LEU A 19 -7.65 -18.39 -12.98
C LEU A 19 -7.59 -19.91 -13.05
N LYS A 20 -6.39 -20.49 -13.25
CA LYS A 20 -6.19 -21.93 -13.22
C LYS A 20 -6.27 -22.50 -11.81
N ASN A 21 -5.90 -21.71 -10.80
CA ASN A 21 -5.92 -22.11 -9.40
C ASN A 21 -6.39 -20.93 -8.56
N PRO A 22 -7.69 -20.65 -8.55
CA PRO A 22 -8.22 -19.53 -7.81
C PRO A 22 -7.93 -19.65 -6.32
N GLN A 23 -7.31 -18.61 -5.76
CA GLN A 23 -6.99 -18.51 -4.34
C GLN A 23 -7.25 -17.09 -3.88
N ASN A 24 -7.55 -16.94 -2.60
CA ASN A 24 -7.64 -15.62 -1.98
C ASN A 24 -6.22 -15.11 -1.71
N ARG A 25 -5.66 -14.34 -2.66
CA ARG A 25 -4.30 -13.80 -2.55
C ARG A 25 -4.12 -12.87 -1.35
N ILE A 26 -5.20 -12.28 -0.87
CA ILE A 26 -5.15 -11.43 0.32
C ILE A 26 -4.72 -12.25 1.54
N GLU A 27 -5.30 -13.44 1.70
CA GLU A 27 -5.00 -14.32 2.83
C GLU A 27 -3.70 -15.11 2.62
N VAL A 28 -3.46 -15.63 1.41
CA VAL A 28 -2.32 -16.53 1.20
C VAL A 28 -1.01 -15.80 0.94
N ALA A 29 -1.05 -14.54 0.52
CA ALA A 29 0.16 -13.77 0.19
C ALA A 29 0.27 -12.45 0.95
N ALA A 30 -0.77 -11.63 0.95
CA ALA A 30 -0.68 -10.30 1.56
C ALA A 30 -0.54 -10.36 3.08
N ARG A 31 -1.33 -11.17 3.75
CA ARG A 31 -1.26 -11.30 5.21
C ARG A 31 0.10 -11.80 5.68
N PRO A 32 0.65 -12.92 5.16
CA PRO A 32 1.98 -13.34 5.56
C PRO A 32 3.07 -12.33 5.27
N ALA A 33 2.97 -11.58 4.17
CA ALA A 33 3.96 -10.54 3.83
C ALA A 33 3.99 -9.43 4.87
N CYS A 34 2.82 -8.98 5.33
CA CYS A 34 2.73 -7.97 6.37
C CYS A 34 3.32 -8.48 7.69
N GLU A 35 2.99 -9.71 8.06
CA GLU A 35 3.47 -10.32 9.30
C GLU A 35 4.98 -10.53 9.27
N ALA A 36 5.55 -10.81 8.10
CA ALA A 36 6.99 -11.02 7.94
C ALA A 36 7.81 -9.79 8.32
N VAL A 37 7.26 -8.59 8.24
CA VAL A 37 7.93 -7.34 8.61
C VAL A 37 7.43 -6.79 9.95
N GLY A 38 6.72 -7.59 10.71
CA GLY A 38 6.23 -7.18 12.03
C GLY A 38 4.98 -6.32 11.98
N GLY A 39 4.26 -6.33 10.88
CA GLY A 39 3.03 -5.58 10.71
C GLY A 39 1.80 -6.47 10.65
N LYS A 40 0.70 -5.90 10.20
CA LYS A 40 -0.55 -6.64 10.04
C LYS A 40 -1.34 -6.11 8.86
N LEU A 41 -2.13 -6.98 8.26
CA LEU A 41 -3.09 -6.63 7.24
C LEU A 41 -4.35 -6.11 7.91
N VAL A 42 -4.71 -4.85 7.64
CA VAL A 42 -5.94 -4.25 8.16
C VAL A 42 -7.14 -4.69 7.34
N GLY A 43 -6.98 -4.73 6.03
CA GLY A 43 -8.02 -5.20 5.13
C GLY A 43 -7.53 -5.26 3.70
N GLY A 44 -8.27 -5.98 2.87
CA GLY A 44 -7.96 -6.10 1.47
C GLY A 44 -9.20 -6.42 0.66
N TRP A 45 -9.21 -6.00 -0.58
CA TRP A 45 -10.34 -6.18 -1.49
C TRP A 45 -9.84 -6.37 -2.91
N TYR A 46 -10.49 -7.25 -3.65
CA TYR A 46 -10.33 -7.26 -5.10
C TYR A 46 -11.18 -6.15 -5.69
N CYS A 47 -10.72 -5.61 -6.80
CA CYS A 47 -11.41 -4.56 -7.53
C CYS A 47 -11.13 -4.75 -9.02
N PHE A 48 -11.67 -3.91 -9.86
CA PHE A 48 -11.37 -3.89 -11.28
C PHE A 48 -11.45 -2.45 -11.80
N GLY A 49 -10.72 -2.18 -12.88
CA GLY A 49 -10.47 -0.84 -13.38
C GLY A 49 -8.98 -0.69 -13.58
N ASP A 50 -8.41 0.40 -13.11
CA ASP A 50 -6.97 0.63 -13.21
C ASP A 50 -6.16 -0.33 -12.35
N TYR A 51 -6.73 -0.77 -11.23
CA TYR A 51 -6.10 -1.69 -10.30
C TYR A 51 -7.03 -2.88 -10.03
N ASP A 52 -6.43 -3.97 -9.55
CA ASP A 52 -7.11 -5.24 -9.35
C ASP A 52 -7.24 -5.62 -7.87
N LEU A 53 -6.38 -5.04 -7.03
CA LEU A 53 -6.30 -5.37 -5.61
C LEU A 53 -6.00 -4.11 -4.83
N VAL A 54 -6.71 -3.92 -3.72
CA VAL A 54 -6.46 -2.83 -2.77
C VAL A 54 -6.21 -3.44 -1.40
N LEU A 55 -5.11 -3.03 -0.76
CA LEU A 55 -4.75 -3.48 0.57
C LEU A 55 -4.53 -2.28 1.49
N ILE A 56 -4.99 -2.39 2.72
CA ILE A 56 -4.63 -1.45 3.79
C ILE A 56 -3.78 -2.23 4.78
N VAL A 57 -2.56 -1.74 5.03
CA VAL A 57 -1.60 -2.42 5.90
C VAL A 57 -1.11 -1.49 7.00
N ASP A 58 -0.81 -2.08 8.15
CA ASP A 58 -0.26 -1.39 9.31
C ASP A 58 1.12 -1.99 9.54
N VAL A 59 2.17 -1.26 9.18
CA VAL A 59 3.54 -1.74 9.24
C VAL A 59 4.43 -0.72 9.95
N PRO A 60 5.60 -1.16 10.50
CA PRO A 60 6.39 -0.32 11.39
C PRO A 60 6.90 0.98 10.78
N ASN A 61 7.32 0.98 9.53
CA ASN A 61 7.96 2.13 8.91
C ASN A 61 7.97 2.02 7.38
N ASN A 62 8.51 3.05 6.74
CA ASN A 62 8.61 3.11 5.28
C ASN A 62 9.46 1.98 4.70
N GLU A 63 10.54 1.60 5.37
CA GLU A 63 11.40 0.49 4.90
C GLU A 63 10.62 -0.80 4.82
N SER A 64 9.81 -1.09 5.84
CA SER A 64 8.97 -2.29 5.86
C SER A 64 7.92 -2.26 4.75
N ALA A 65 7.28 -1.10 4.55
CA ALA A 65 6.28 -0.93 3.50
C ALA A 65 6.91 -1.10 2.12
N ALA A 66 8.10 -0.52 1.90
CA ALA A 66 8.81 -0.64 0.64
C ALA A 66 9.29 -2.08 0.39
N ALA A 67 9.75 -2.77 1.44
CA ALA A 67 10.23 -4.15 1.33
C ALA A 67 9.15 -5.09 0.81
N ILE A 68 7.91 -4.92 1.27
CA ILE A 68 6.78 -5.71 0.78
C ILE A 68 6.60 -5.48 -0.73
N MET A 69 6.59 -4.22 -1.16
CA MET A 69 6.38 -3.91 -2.58
C MET A 69 7.55 -4.33 -3.46
N MET A 70 8.78 -4.23 -2.96
CA MET A 70 9.95 -4.72 -3.70
C MET A 70 9.89 -6.23 -3.91
N ALA A 71 9.49 -6.97 -2.89
CA ALA A 71 9.34 -8.42 -2.99
C ALA A 71 8.24 -8.80 -3.99
N VAL A 72 7.12 -8.11 -3.96
CA VAL A 72 6.01 -8.34 -4.90
C VAL A 72 6.45 -8.03 -6.33
N ALA A 73 7.15 -6.91 -6.53
CA ALA A 73 7.66 -6.52 -7.84
C ALA A 73 8.65 -7.53 -8.38
N ALA A 74 9.56 -8.02 -7.54
CA ALA A 74 10.56 -9.03 -7.93
C ALA A 74 9.92 -10.36 -8.35
N GLY A 75 8.74 -10.66 -7.85
CA GLY A 75 8.02 -11.86 -8.21
C GLY A 75 7.42 -11.86 -9.62
N GLY A 76 7.37 -10.72 -10.29
CA GLY A 76 6.97 -10.61 -11.70
C GLY A 76 5.47 -10.65 -11.98
N ALA A 77 4.64 -10.75 -10.95
CA ALA A 77 3.18 -10.86 -11.13
C ALA A 77 2.47 -9.50 -11.24
N MET A 78 3.17 -8.43 -10.92
CA MET A 78 2.60 -7.08 -10.82
C MET A 78 3.06 -6.23 -12.00
N LYS A 79 2.11 -5.64 -12.75
CA LYS A 79 2.45 -4.73 -13.84
C LYS A 79 2.48 -3.28 -13.41
N ALA A 80 1.80 -2.93 -12.35
CA ALA A 80 1.74 -1.57 -11.81
C ALA A 80 1.34 -1.61 -10.34
N SER A 81 1.80 -0.62 -9.60
CA SER A 81 1.39 -0.45 -8.19
C SER A 81 1.39 1.02 -7.81
N LYS A 82 0.62 1.32 -6.77
CA LYS A 82 0.62 2.64 -6.15
C LYS A 82 0.56 2.46 -4.65
N THR A 83 1.50 3.09 -3.94
CA THR A 83 1.53 3.10 -2.49
C THR A 83 1.15 4.50 -2.01
N THR A 84 0.17 4.58 -1.13
CA THR A 84 -0.28 5.84 -0.55
C THR A 84 -0.11 5.76 0.95
N VAL A 85 0.61 6.71 1.53
CA VAL A 85 0.72 6.84 2.99
C VAL A 85 -0.57 7.44 3.50
N LEU A 86 -1.18 6.78 4.47
CA LEU A 86 -2.44 7.22 5.05
C LEU A 86 -2.18 7.87 6.41
N MET A 87 -2.97 8.86 6.73
CA MET A 87 -2.96 9.50 8.04
C MET A 87 -4.32 9.32 8.69
N THR A 88 -4.32 9.12 10.01
CA THR A 88 -5.56 9.17 10.78
C THR A 88 -6.10 10.60 10.78
N GLY A 89 -7.38 10.76 11.17
CA GLY A 89 -7.94 12.10 11.32
C GLY A 89 -7.14 12.96 12.29
N THR A 90 -6.67 12.36 13.39
CA THR A 90 -5.84 13.06 14.39
C THR A 90 -4.50 13.51 13.80
N GLU A 91 -3.85 12.63 13.04
CA GLU A 91 -2.60 12.98 12.35
C GLU A 91 -2.82 14.10 11.33
N GLY A 92 -3.94 14.04 10.59
CA GLY A 92 -4.29 15.08 9.64
C GLY A 92 -4.47 16.44 10.29
N VAL A 93 -5.15 16.47 11.43
CA VAL A 93 -5.30 17.71 12.23
C VAL A 93 -3.95 18.20 12.73
N GLY A 94 -3.09 17.27 13.20
CA GLY A 94 -1.74 17.61 13.63
C GLY A 94 -0.92 18.26 12.51
N ALA A 95 -1.03 17.73 11.29
CA ALA A 95 -0.38 18.31 10.12
C ALA A 95 -0.90 19.72 9.82
N MET A 96 -2.22 19.90 9.89
CA MET A 96 -2.83 21.23 9.69
C MET A 96 -2.30 22.25 10.67
N LYS A 97 -2.13 21.86 11.94
CA LYS A 97 -1.58 22.76 12.97
C LYS A 97 -0.14 23.15 12.69
N LYS A 98 0.66 22.23 12.12
CA LYS A 98 2.06 22.50 11.77
C LYS A 98 2.21 23.45 10.59
N THR A 99 1.17 23.66 9.80
CA THR A 99 1.25 24.57 8.64
C THR A 99 1.59 25.98 9.05
N ALA A 100 1.23 26.39 10.28
CA ALA A 100 1.58 27.73 10.78
C ALA A 100 3.09 27.98 10.77
N ASP A 101 3.88 26.92 11.10
CA ASP A 101 5.35 27.05 11.07
C ASP A 101 5.87 27.15 9.64
N VAL A 102 5.27 26.46 8.71
CA VAL A 102 5.65 26.48 7.30
C VAL A 102 5.30 27.82 6.66
N THR A 103 4.08 28.32 6.89
CA THR A 103 3.59 29.55 6.25
C THR A 103 4.38 30.78 6.66
N ARG A 104 5.07 30.76 7.80
CA ARG A 104 5.94 31.87 8.22
C ARG A 104 7.15 32.04 7.30
N THR A 105 7.61 30.99 6.65
CA THR A 105 8.81 30.99 5.82
C THR A 105 8.55 30.71 4.34
N TYR A 106 7.45 30.04 4.04
CA TYR A 106 7.14 29.64 2.67
C TYR A 106 6.65 30.83 1.84
N LYS A 107 7.24 30.99 0.66
CA LYS A 107 6.78 31.97 -0.34
C LYS A 107 6.15 31.17 -1.50
N PRO A 108 4.88 31.45 -1.84
CA PRO A 108 4.24 30.77 -2.98
C PRO A 108 5.02 30.97 -4.28
N ALA A 109 4.92 29.98 -5.17
CA ALA A 109 5.62 29.99 -6.46
C ALA A 109 4.89 30.83 -7.52
N ARG A 110 4.28 31.93 -7.10
CA ARG A 110 3.53 32.84 -7.99
C ARG A 110 3.82 34.29 -7.71
#